data_38daaa9769a31eadce7332978f50179c
#
_entry.id   38daaa9769a31eadce7332978f50179c
#
_cell.length_a   1.000
_cell.length_b   1.000
_cell.length_c   1.000
_cell.angle_alpha   90.00
_cell.angle_beta   90.00
_cell.angle_gamma   90.00
#
_symmetry.space_group_name_H-M   'P 1'
#
loop_
_entity.id
_entity.type
_entity.pdbx_description
1 polymer ?
#
loop_
_entity_poly.entity_id
_entity_poly.type
_entity_poly.pdbx_seq_one_letter_code
_entity_poly.pdbx_strand_id
1 'polypeptide(L)'
;MRKKWVMAVAVLACTAFATWVAVAAAAPEKKAATKVTLQLKWVTQAQFAGYYAALEKGFYDKAGLDVTIKVGGPSITPETVVAGNRAEFGLDWLPNLFATREKGSKLVSVAQVFARSGMTELTWKSSGINTIAKMRGKKVGVWCCGNEPELFAALQKNGIDHSNSSDVTIVNQPFDMQLFLKNQVDAAAAMTYNELAQVLETTNPKTGKLYQPSDINVIKMDDAGTGMLEDGIFVRGDWIKNKDNAAVAKRFLAASFKGWIYCRNHVAECTQIVLKNGPTLGKGHQTWMMNEINALVWPAPDGIGVMNKAAYDRTAKIAQDFGVIKKAPSADAYRTDIAQDAVDELSASGADVNGSDYQKPAVKVTPKGA
;
A
#
# COMPACT_ATOMS: atom_id res chain seq x y z
N MET A 1 -42.66 94.34 45.24
CA MET A 1 -43.02 93.81 46.52
C MET A 1 -43.15 92.32 46.44
N ARG A 2 -42.59 91.52 47.37
CA ARG A 2 -42.53 90.07 47.56
C ARG A 2 -41.59 89.34 46.63
N LYS A 3 -40.34 89.13 47.15
CA LYS A 3 -39.36 88.17 46.71
C LYS A 3 -39.85 86.78 47.09
N LYS A 4 -39.79 85.82 46.11
CA LYS A 4 -39.92 84.40 46.40
C LYS A 4 -38.58 83.74 46.15
N TRP A 5 -38.06 83.13 47.21
CA TRP A 5 -36.87 82.27 47.23
C TRP A 5 -37.26 80.92 46.67
N VAL A 6 -36.45 80.40 45.74
CA VAL A 6 -36.54 79.03 45.28
C VAL A 6 -35.24 78.33 45.70
N MET A 7 -35.37 77.37 46.63
CA MET A 7 -34.27 76.45 46.98
C MET A 7 -34.02 75.47 45.82
N ALA A 8 -32.76 75.40 45.42
CA ALA A 8 -32.29 74.33 44.52
C ALA A 8 -31.77 73.16 45.31
N VAL A 9 -32.39 72.00 45.20
CA VAL A 9 -31.93 70.73 45.76
C VAL A 9 -31.02 70.05 44.68
N ALA A 10 -29.74 69.95 45.03
CA ALA A 10 -28.78 69.21 44.17
C ALA A 10 -28.89 67.71 44.50
N VAL A 11 -29.36 66.93 43.54
CA VAL A 11 -29.30 65.44 43.60
C VAL A 11 -27.99 64.97 42.99
N LEU A 12 -27.07 64.47 43.81
CA LEU A 12 -25.87 63.74 43.34
C LEU A 12 -26.32 62.35 42.86
N ALA A 13 -26.29 62.10 41.56
CA ALA A 13 -26.38 60.75 40.99
C ALA A 13 -24.99 60.15 40.86
N CYS A 14 -24.65 59.21 41.75
CA CYS A 14 -23.45 58.34 41.61
C CYS A 14 -23.75 57.30 40.52
N THR A 15 -23.22 57.49 39.30
CA THR A 15 -23.17 56.45 38.27
C THR A 15 -21.96 55.55 38.50
N ALA A 16 -22.21 54.36 39.01
CA ALA A 16 -21.22 53.29 39.07
C ALA A 16 -21.04 52.70 37.63
N PHE A 17 -19.94 53.01 36.99
CA PHE A 17 -19.51 52.35 35.76
C PHE A 17 -18.94 50.98 36.12
N ALA A 18 -19.73 49.90 35.95
CA ALA A 18 -19.23 48.55 35.97
C ALA A 18 -18.50 48.26 34.67
N THR A 19 -17.14 48.29 34.68
CA THR A 19 -16.31 47.85 33.58
C THR A 19 -16.34 46.34 33.51
N TRP A 20 -17.10 45.79 32.58
CA TRP A 20 -17.01 44.38 32.18
C TRP A 20 -15.71 44.20 31.40
N VAL A 21 -14.68 43.62 32.02
CA VAL A 21 -13.52 43.10 31.34
C VAL A 21 -13.94 41.80 30.67
N ALA A 22 -14.24 41.85 29.40
CA ALA A 22 -14.43 40.64 28.58
C ALA A 22 -13.07 39.94 28.45
N VAL A 23 -12.85 38.92 29.26
CA VAL A 23 -11.75 37.96 29.03
C VAL A 23 -12.09 37.22 27.76
N ALA A 24 -11.56 37.71 26.61
CA ALA A 24 -11.56 36.95 25.38
C ALA A 24 -10.70 35.68 25.63
N ALA A 25 -11.38 34.56 25.88
CA ALA A 25 -10.70 33.27 25.86
C ALA A 25 -10.09 33.10 24.44
N ALA A 26 -8.77 33.25 24.37
CA ALA A 26 -8.06 32.98 23.13
C ALA A 26 -8.40 31.53 22.72
N ALA A 27 -9.02 31.38 21.54
CA ALA A 27 -9.25 30.07 20.96
C ALA A 27 -7.88 29.36 20.91
N PRO A 28 -7.81 28.07 21.28
CA PRO A 28 -6.54 27.36 21.26
C PRO A 28 -5.94 27.45 19.87
N GLU A 29 -4.73 27.96 19.78
CA GLU A 29 -3.98 28.12 18.54
C GLU A 29 -3.88 26.72 17.90
N LYS A 30 -4.47 26.55 16.71
CA LYS A 30 -4.48 25.25 16.01
C LYS A 30 -3.03 24.95 15.65
N LYS A 31 -2.42 23.98 16.38
CA LYS A 31 -1.05 23.55 16.11
C LYS A 31 -0.90 23.25 14.63
N ALA A 32 0.12 23.81 13.99
CA ALA A 32 0.39 23.58 12.56
C ALA A 32 0.52 22.08 12.28
N ALA A 33 -0.09 21.62 11.19
CA ALA A 33 -0.05 20.22 10.81
C ALA A 33 1.41 19.79 10.53
N THR A 34 1.77 18.60 10.98
CA THR A 34 3.10 18.03 10.72
C THR A 34 3.18 17.55 9.27
N LYS A 35 4.12 18.11 8.50
CA LYS A 35 4.36 17.69 7.12
C LYS A 35 5.05 16.34 7.08
N VAL A 36 4.53 15.43 6.28
CA VAL A 36 5.13 14.12 6.02
C VAL A 36 4.95 13.74 4.55
N THR A 37 5.89 12.99 4.01
CA THR A 37 5.87 12.50 2.63
C THR A 37 5.83 10.98 2.62
N LEU A 38 4.92 10.41 1.83
CA LEU A 38 4.85 9.00 1.49
C LEU A 38 5.35 8.79 0.06
N GLN A 39 6.43 8.02 -0.12
CA GLN A 39 6.90 7.57 -1.43
C GLN A 39 6.25 6.24 -1.77
N LEU A 40 5.42 6.21 -2.82
CA LEU A 40 4.84 4.98 -3.33
C LEU A 40 5.90 4.16 -4.10
N LYS A 41 5.71 2.83 -4.14
CA LYS A 41 6.49 1.93 -4.97
C LYS A 41 6.20 2.14 -6.47
N TRP A 42 4.94 2.33 -6.83
CA TRP A 42 4.48 2.30 -8.21
C TRP A 42 3.67 3.55 -8.59
N VAL A 43 3.21 3.58 -9.84
CA VAL A 43 2.32 4.63 -10.37
C VAL A 43 0.97 4.62 -9.66
N THR A 44 0.24 5.73 -9.76
CA THR A 44 -1.11 5.85 -9.20
C THR A 44 -2.03 4.77 -9.74
N GLN A 45 -2.59 3.97 -8.84
CA GLN A 45 -3.58 2.93 -9.12
C GLN A 45 -4.24 2.45 -7.82
N ALA A 46 -5.26 1.60 -7.91
CA ALA A 46 -6.02 1.13 -6.74
C ALA A 46 -5.17 0.32 -5.73
N GLN A 47 -3.96 -0.12 -6.11
CA GLN A 47 -2.94 -0.67 -5.20
C GLN A 47 -2.67 0.25 -4.00
N PHE A 48 -2.88 1.56 -4.15
CA PHE A 48 -2.61 2.55 -3.11
C PHE A 48 -3.88 3.27 -2.64
N ALA A 49 -5.04 2.70 -2.93
CA ALA A 49 -6.35 3.33 -2.70
C ALA A 49 -6.55 3.79 -1.25
N GLY A 50 -6.10 3.00 -0.27
CA GLY A 50 -6.26 3.35 1.15
C GLY A 50 -5.54 4.65 1.54
N TYR A 51 -4.38 4.92 0.97
CA TYR A 51 -3.63 6.16 1.22
C TYR A 51 -4.29 7.36 0.56
N TYR A 52 -4.76 7.21 -0.68
CA TYR A 52 -5.53 8.26 -1.37
C TYR A 52 -6.86 8.52 -0.67
N ALA A 53 -7.53 7.48 -0.18
CA ALA A 53 -8.75 7.63 0.60
C ALA A 53 -8.49 8.35 1.93
N ALA A 54 -7.39 8.03 2.62
CA ALA A 54 -7.01 8.71 3.86
C ALA A 54 -6.78 10.21 3.63
N LEU A 55 -6.18 10.58 2.50
CA LEU A 55 -5.97 11.98 2.10
C LEU A 55 -7.31 12.65 1.76
N GLU A 56 -8.09 12.10 0.84
CA GLU A 56 -9.32 12.70 0.32
C GLU A 56 -10.43 12.79 1.39
N LYS A 57 -10.50 11.82 2.31
CA LYS A 57 -11.46 11.81 3.42
C LYS A 57 -11.02 12.65 4.62
N GLY A 58 -9.86 13.31 4.53
CA GLY A 58 -9.31 14.17 5.58
C GLY A 58 -8.89 13.40 6.83
N PHE A 59 -8.55 12.09 6.72
CA PHE A 59 -8.12 11.32 7.90
C PHE A 59 -6.74 11.77 8.36
N TYR A 60 -5.85 12.14 7.45
CA TYR A 60 -4.56 12.72 7.78
C TYR A 60 -4.69 14.08 8.44
N ASP A 61 -5.55 14.97 7.90
CA ASP A 61 -5.80 16.29 8.48
C ASP A 61 -6.33 16.20 9.92
N LYS A 62 -7.28 15.28 10.15
CA LYS A 62 -7.83 15.01 11.50
C LYS A 62 -6.77 14.45 12.46
N ALA A 63 -5.74 13.78 11.93
CA ALA A 63 -4.59 13.31 12.69
C ALA A 63 -3.51 14.40 12.87
N GLY A 64 -3.74 15.64 12.39
CA GLY A 64 -2.79 16.75 12.46
C GLY A 64 -1.58 16.55 11.54
N LEU A 65 -1.77 15.90 10.40
CA LEU A 65 -0.74 15.63 9.40
C LEU A 65 -1.10 16.29 8.07
N ASP A 66 -0.09 16.90 7.43
CA ASP A 66 -0.12 17.40 6.05
C ASP A 66 0.67 16.40 5.20
N VAL A 67 -0.05 15.46 4.55
CA VAL A 67 0.56 14.33 3.86
C VAL A 67 0.68 14.59 2.37
N THR A 68 1.89 14.50 1.85
CA THR A 68 2.18 14.48 0.41
C THR A 68 2.43 13.05 -0.05
N ILE A 69 1.65 12.56 -1.02
CA ILE A 69 1.87 11.27 -1.67
C ILE A 69 2.69 11.49 -2.93
N LYS A 70 3.92 10.94 -2.97
CA LYS A 70 4.77 10.92 -4.16
C LYS A 70 4.58 9.64 -4.93
N VAL A 71 4.24 9.77 -6.19
CA VAL A 71 4.06 8.64 -7.11
C VAL A 71 5.42 7.98 -7.37
N GLY A 72 5.41 6.65 -7.41
CA GLY A 72 6.57 5.83 -7.74
C GLY A 72 6.62 5.46 -9.23
N GLY A 73 7.25 4.34 -9.51
CA GLY A 73 7.38 3.80 -10.87
C GLY A 73 8.70 3.03 -11.06
N PRO A 74 8.94 2.46 -12.25
CA PRO A 74 10.04 1.52 -12.48
C PRO A 74 11.44 2.11 -12.26
N SER A 75 11.61 3.42 -12.34
CA SER A 75 12.88 4.11 -12.12
C SER A 75 13.04 4.68 -10.71
N ILE A 76 12.07 4.47 -9.83
CA ILE A 76 12.06 4.97 -8.46
C ILE A 76 12.30 3.81 -7.49
N THR A 77 13.36 3.90 -6.71
CA THR A 77 13.63 2.98 -5.59
C THR A 77 13.22 3.67 -4.29
N PRO A 78 12.09 3.30 -3.68
CA PRO A 78 11.58 3.98 -2.49
C PRO A 78 12.57 3.99 -1.33
N GLU A 79 13.35 2.92 -1.15
CA GLU A 79 14.40 2.83 -0.13
C GLU A 79 15.45 3.92 -0.29
N THR A 80 15.87 4.21 -1.53
CA THR A 80 16.84 5.28 -1.81
C THR A 80 16.24 6.67 -1.51
N VAL A 81 14.95 6.85 -1.77
CA VAL A 81 14.26 8.11 -1.48
C VAL A 81 14.19 8.35 0.03
N VAL A 82 13.76 7.33 0.80
CA VAL A 82 13.63 7.41 2.26
C VAL A 82 14.99 7.50 2.94
N ALA A 83 15.96 6.66 2.57
CA ALA A 83 17.31 6.71 3.11
C ALA A 83 17.99 8.07 2.86
N GLY A 84 17.69 8.69 1.72
CA GLY A 84 18.17 10.04 1.35
C GLY A 84 17.40 11.20 2.00
N ASN A 85 16.55 10.95 2.99
CA ASN A 85 15.74 11.96 3.69
C ASN A 85 14.83 12.81 2.78
N ARG A 86 14.33 12.22 1.69
CA ARG A 86 13.42 12.89 0.74
C ARG A 86 11.96 12.48 0.91
N ALA A 87 11.72 11.52 1.78
CA ALA A 87 10.41 11.11 2.28
C ALA A 87 10.59 10.48 3.67
N GLU A 88 9.59 10.61 4.53
CA GLU A 88 9.54 9.99 5.85
C GLU A 88 9.16 8.51 5.73
N PHE A 89 8.18 8.22 4.87
CA PHE A 89 7.63 6.88 4.65
C PHE A 89 7.89 6.40 3.22
N GLY A 90 8.18 5.11 3.07
CA GLY A 90 8.25 4.44 1.79
C GLY A 90 7.38 3.20 1.78
N LEU A 91 6.94 2.83 0.58
CA LEU A 91 6.25 1.56 0.31
C LEU A 91 7.11 0.72 -0.61
N ASP A 92 7.41 -0.50 -0.22
CA ASP A 92 7.99 -1.51 -1.11
C ASP A 92 7.77 -2.93 -0.55
N TRP A 93 8.20 -3.91 -1.33
CA TRP A 93 8.21 -5.31 -0.96
C TRP A 93 9.30 -5.60 0.06
N LEU A 94 8.99 -6.44 1.03
CA LEU A 94 9.89 -6.73 2.14
C LEU A 94 11.26 -7.32 1.70
N PRO A 95 11.36 -8.17 0.66
CA PRO A 95 12.66 -8.63 0.15
C PRO A 95 13.59 -7.50 -0.31
N ASN A 96 13.04 -6.43 -0.92
CA ASN A 96 13.83 -5.26 -1.35
C ASN A 96 14.38 -4.49 -0.16
N LEU A 97 13.56 -4.34 0.90
CA LEU A 97 13.99 -3.74 2.15
C LEU A 97 15.14 -4.55 2.76
N PHE A 98 15.05 -5.88 2.78
CA PHE A 98 16.11 -6.74 3.27
C PHE A 98 17.41 -6.57 2.47
N ALA A 99 17.33 -6.61 1.14
CA ALA A 99 18.48 -6.44 0.27
C ALA A 99 19.14 -5.07 0.43
N THR A 100 18.33 -4.02 0.65
CA THR A 100 18.84 -2.67 0.90
C THR A 100 19.48 -2.54 2.28
N ARG A 101 18.92 -3.20 3.29
CA ARG A 101 19.52 -3.27 4.63
C ARG A 101 20.85 -4.03 4.62
N GLU A 102 20.95 -5.13 3.88
CA GLU A 102 22.21 -5.88 3.75
C GLU A 102 23.34 -5.04 3.15
N LYS A 103 22.99 -4.07 2.28
CA LYS A 103 23.94 -3.06 1.72
C LYS A 103 24.27 -1.94 2.70
N GLY A 104 23.78 -2.00 3.96
CA GLY A 104 24.13 -1.07 5.03
C GLY A 104 23.08 0.00 5.35
N SER A 105 21.98 0.07 4.62
CA SER A 105 20.90 1.01 4.91
C SER A 105 20.15 0.62 6.19
N LYS A 106 19.86 1.59 7.07
CA LYS A 106 19.17 1.35 8.35
C LYS A 106 17.68 1.71 8.24
N LEU A 107 16.99 1.09 7.28
CA LEU A 107 15.54 1.22 7.12
C LEU A 107 14.84 0.20 8.03
N VAL A 108 13.64 0.54 8.51
CA VAL A 108 12.85 -0.28 9.44
C VAL A 108 11.43 -0.39 8.90
N SER A 109 10.94 -1.63 8.72
CA SER A 109 9.53 -1.86 8.43
C SER A 109 8.69 -1.53 9.67
N VAL A 110 7.64 -0.75 9.51
CA VAL A 110 6.75 -0.30 10.60
C VAL A 110 5.31 -0.73 10.43
N ALA A 111 4.93 -1.21 9.23
CA ALA A 111 3.62 -1.83 9.00
C ALA A 111 3.66 -2.73 7.76
N GLN A 112 2.87 -3.79 7.75
CA GLN A 112 2.70 -4.72 6.65
C GLN A 112 1.24 -4.73 6.19
N VAL A 113 0.93 -3.95 5.15
CA VAL A 113 -0.47 -3.75 4.71
C VAL A 113 -0.97 -4.95 3.90
N PHE A 114 -0.18 -5.44 2.93
CA PHE A 114 -0.53 -6.66 2.22
C PHE A 114 -0.08 -7.87 3.02
N ALA A 115 -1.03 -8.65 3.50
CA ALA A 115 -0.78 -9.85 4.32
C ALA A 115 -0.42 -11.08 3.48
N ARG A 116 -0.51 -11.00 2.13
CA ARG A 116 -0.33 -12.09 1.16
C ARG A 116 0.38 -11.58 -0.07
N SER A 117 1.03 -12.51 -0.81
CA SER A 117 1.56 -12.21 -2.14
C SER A 117 0.45 -12.15 -3.18
N GLY A 118 0.50 -11.14 -4.04
CA GLY A 118 -0.33 -11.04 -5.26
C GLY A 118 0.37 -11.56 -6.50
N MET A 119 1.64 -11.99 -6.39
CA MET A 119 2.44 -12.39 -7.54
C MET A 119 2.07 -13.76 -8.08
N THR A 120 1.97 -13.85 -9.40
CA THR A 120 1.66 -15.06 -10.15
C THR A 120 2.45 -15.14 -11.45
N GLU A 121 2.53 -16.33 -12.03
CA GLU A 121 2.90 -16.54 -13.42
C GLU A 121 1.67 -16.98 -14.22
N LEU A 122 1.39 -16.30 -15.30
CA LEU A 122 0.33 -16.65 -16.24
C LEU A 122 0.88 -17.48 -17.39
N THR A 123 0.19 -18.54 -17.74
CA THR A 123 0.46 -19.34 -18.92
C THR A 123 -0.85 -19.65 -19.65
N TRP A 124 -0.78 -19.87 -20.96
CA TRP A 124 -1.97 -20.31 -21.68
C TRP A 124 -2.37 -21.74 -21.24
N LYS A 125 -3.64 -21.98 -21.03
CA LYS A 125 -4.16 -23.32 -20.70
C LYS A 125 -3.74 -24.36 -21.74
N SER A 126 -3.73 -23.97 -23.01
CA SER A 126 -3.33 -24.80 -24.14
C SER A 126 -1.84 -25.18 -24.17
N SER A 127 -0.99 -24.46 -23.45
CA SER A 127 0.45 -24.77 -23.36
C SER A 127 0.74 -26.00 -22.50
N GLY A 128 -0.19 -26.36 -21.60
CA GLY A 128 0.01 -27.42 -20.61
C GLY A 128 0.97 -27.06 -19.48
N ILE A 129 1.52 -25.83 -19.45
CA ILE A 129 2.39 -25.33 -18.38
C ILE A 129 1.48 -24.88 -17.22
N ASN A 130 1.31 -25.72 -16.23
CA ASN A 130 0.45 -25.44 -15.09
C ASN A 130 1.16 -25.54 -13.73
N THR A 131 2.49 -25.68 -13.77
CA THR A 131 3.36 -25.69 -12.58
C THR A 131 4.69 -25.03 -12.92
N ILE A 132 5.41 -24.54 -11.91
CA ILE A 132 6.76 -23.97 -12.06
C ILE A 132 7.72 -24.99 -12.70
N ALA A 133 7.67 -26.27 -12.31
CA ALA A 133 8.54 -27.31 -12.84
C ALA A 133 8.45 -27.45 -14.37
N LYS A 134 7.29 -27.16 -14.96
CA LYS A 134 7.07 -27.19 -16.44
C LYS A 134 7.61 -25.97 -17.19
N MET A 135 8.18 -25.02 -16.47
CA MET A 135 8.85 -23.86 -17.08
C MET A 135 10.28 -24.16 -17.53
N ARG A 136 10.81 -25.35 -17.24
CA ARG A 136 12.14 -25.76 -17.72
C ARG A 136 12.19 -25.70 -19.25
N GLY A 137 13.23 -25.05 -19.78
CA GLY A 137 13.45 -24.83 -21.22
C GLY A 137 12.48 -23.81 -21.84
N LYS A 138 11.76 -23.04 -21.05
CA LYS A 138 10.77 -22.06 -21.52
C LYS A 138 11.28 -20.64 -21.44
N LYS A 139 10.60 -19.72 -22.15
CA LYS A 139 10.79 -18.27 -22.00
C LYS A 139 9.83 -17.74 -20.95
N VAL A 140 10.36 -17.26 -19.85
CA VAL A 140 9.59 -16.78 -18.70
C VAL A 140 9.83 -15.28 -18.53
N GLY A 141 8.77 -14.49 -18.64
CA GLY A 141 8.81 -13.06 -18.46
C GLY A 141 8.69 -12.69 -16.98
N VAL A 142 9.51 -11.73 -16.54
CA VAL A 142 9.38 -11.11 -15.21
C VAL A 142 9.93 -9.69 -15.27
N TRP A 143 9.40 -8.80 -14.45
CA TRP A 143 9.92 -7.43 -14.32
C TRP A 143 11.26 -7.46 -13.58
N CYS A 144 12.22 -6.62 -14.03
CA CYS A 144 13.50 -6.47 -13.37
C CYS A 144 13.38 -5.66 -12.06
N CYS A 145 14.51 -5.56 -11.42
CA CYS A 145 14.85 -4.51 -10.47
C CYS A 145 14.10 -4.60 -9.13
N GLY A 146 13.98 -5.86 -8.62
CA GLY A 146 13.42 -6.16 -7.31
C GLY A 146 12.00 -6.75 -7.34
N ASN A 147 11.51 -7.16 -8.52
CA ASN A 147 10.22 -7.85 -8.63
C ASN A 147 10.37 -9.35 -8.94
N GLU A 148 11.60 -9.83 -9.11
CA GLU A 148 11.94 -11.21 -9.48
C GLU A 148 12.02 -12.22 -8.32
N PRO A 149 12.21 -11.81 -7.06
CA PRO A 149 12.63 -12.74 -6.00
C PRO A 149 11.73 -13.95 -5.83
N GLU A 150 10.41 -13.78 -5.90
CA GLU A 150 9.44 -14.86 -5.71
C GLU A 150 9.50 -15.90 -6.84
N LEU A 151 9.61 -15.44 -8.09
CA LEU A 151 9.76 -16.32 -9.25
C LEU A 151 11.10 -17.05 -9.21
N PHE A 152 12.20 -16.34 -8.95
CA PHE A 152 13.53 -16.96 -8.92
C PHE A 152 13.62 -18.01 -7.81
N ALA A 153 13.03 -17.73 -6.64
CA ALA A 153 12.90 -18.71 -5.59
C ALA A 153 12.08 -19.94 -6.04
N ALA A 154 10.96 -19.72 -6.76
CA ALA A 154 10.12 -20.81 -7.26
C ALA A 154 10.84 -21.67 -8.29
N LEU A 155 11.59 -21.07 -9.21
CA LEU A 155 12.39 -21.77 -10.21
C LEU A 155 13.48 -22.62 -9.51
N GLN A 156 14.28 -22.02 -8.62
CA GLN A 156 15.33 -22.74 -7.89
C GLN A 156 14.78 -23.87 -7.02
N LYS A 157 13.66 -23.68 -6.34
CA LYS A 157 12.97 -24.72 -5.57
C LYS A 157 12.59 -25.93 -6.42
N ASN A 158 12.39 -25.74 -7.72
CA ASN A 158 12.11 -26.78 -8.70
C ASN A 158 13.36 -27.24 -9.48
N GLY A 159 14.55 -26.90 -9.01
CA GLY A 159 15.82 -27.27 -9.62
C GLY A 159 16.09 -26.60 -10.96
N ILE A 160 15.46 -25.46 -11.24
CA ILE A 160 15.64 -24.66 -12.45
C ILE A 160 16.53 -23.48 -12.11
N ASP A 161 17.72 -23.44 -12.71
CA ASP A 161 18.64 -22.31 -12.52
C ASP A 161 18.27 -21.16 -13.45
N HIS A 162 17.71 -20.08 -12.86
CA HIS A 162 17.30 -18.90 -13.62
C HIS A 162 18.47 -18.13 -14.28
N SER A 163 19.71 -18.37 -13.85
CA SER A 163 20.92 -17.79 -14.46
C SER A 163 21.43 -18.60 -15.66
N ASN A 164 20.95 -19.84 -15.83
CA ASN A 164 21.31 -20.73 -16.92
C ASN A 164 20.23 -20.73 -18.00
N SER A 165 20.53 -20.14 -19.15
CA SER A 165 19.58 -20.05 -20.28
C SER A 165 19.21 -21.43 -20.88
N SER A 166 19.96 -22.49 -20.61
CA SER A 166 19.58 -23.87 -20.96
C SER A 166 18.47 -24.42 -20.06
N ASP A 167 18.38 -23.91 -18.81
CA ASP A 167 17.33 -24.30 -17.85
C ASP A 167 16.06 -23.50 -18.06
N VAL A 168 16.19 -22.19 -18.24
CA VAL A 168 15.06 -21.27 -18.50
C VAL A 168 15.60 -19.96 -19.11
N THR A 169 14.88 -19.40 -20.04
CA THR A 169 15.22 -18.07 -20.58
C THR A 169 14.40 -17.01 -19.86
N ILE A 170 15.04 -16.24 -19.00
CA ILE A 170 14.39 -15.10 -18.35
C ILE A 170 14.31 -13.91 -19.31
N VAL A 171 13.13 -13.38 -19.48
CA VAL A 171 12.84 -12.23 -20.35
C VAL A 171 12.41 -11.05 -19.47
N ASN A 172 13.13 -9.93 -19.59
CA ASN A 172 12.69 -8.71 -18.92
C ASN A 172 11.37 -8.22 -19.54
N GLN A 173 10.30 -8.35 -18.79
CA GLN A 173 8.94 -8.06 -19.22
C GLN A 173 8.64 -6.57 -19.06
N PRO A 174 8.00 -5.91 -20.05
CA PRO A 174 7.42 -4.59 -19.87
C PRO A 174 6.20 -4.66 -18.94
N PHE A 175 5.67 -3.48 -18.55
CA PHE A 175 4.55 -3.37 -17.59
C PHE A 175 3.18 -3.55 -18.27
N ASP A 176 3.15 -4.22 -19.40
CA ASP A 176 1.94 -4.67 -20.11
C ASP A 176 2.06 -6.16 -20.46
N MET A 177 0.97 -6.74 -20.88
CA MET A 177 0.91 -8.17 -21.21
C MET A 177 1.13 -8.47 -22.71
N GLN A 178 1.71 -7.54 -23.50
CA GLN A 178 1.86 -7.72 -24.93
C GLN A 178 2.76 -8.89 -25.32
N LEU A 179 3.86 -9.12 -24.57
CA LEU A 179 4.73 -10.29 -24.82
C LEU A 179 3.96 -11.60 -24.66
N PHE A 180 3.13 -11.71 -23.61
CA PHE A 180 2.30 -12.87 -23.36
C PHE A 180 1.19 -13.04 -24.40
N LEU A 181 0.43 -11.97 -24.67
CA LEU A 181 -0.68 -11.98 -25.64
C LEU A 181 -0.21 -12.32 -27.06
N LYS A 182 1.03 -11.97 -27.43
CA LYS A 182 1.65 -12.28 -28.71
C LYS A 182 2.43 -13.59 -28.71
N ASN A 183 2.37 -14.40 -27.65
CA ASN A 183 3.12 -15.65 -27.48
C ASN A 183 4.64 -15.50 -27.68
N GLN A 184 5.21 -14.37 -27.26
CA GLN A 184 6.65 -14.13 -27.29
C GLN A 184 7.36 -14.67 -26.03
N VAL A 185 6.59 -14.93 -24.98
CA VAL A 185 6.97 -15.68 -23.78
C VAL A 185 5.98 -16.80 -23.52
N ASP A 186 6.44 -17.88 -22.90
CA ASP A 186 5.62 -19.05 -22.54
C ASP A 186 4.89 -18.85 -21.21
N ALA A 187 5.50 -18.09 -20.30
CA ALA A 187 4.93 -17.64 -19.04
C ALA A 187 5.23 -16.15 -18.84
N ALA A 188 4.37 -15.47 -18.13
CA ALA A 188 4.54 -14.04 -17.84
C ALA A 188 4.14 -13.72 -16.41
N ALA A 189 4.99 -12.97 -15.72
CA ALA A 189 4.68 -12.44 -14.40
C ALA A 189 3.44 -11.54 -14.44
N ALA A 190 2.60 -11.68 -13.42
CA ALA A 190 1.38 -10.92 -13.28
C ALA A 190 1.01 -10.77 -11.82
N MET A 191 0.63 -9.57 -11.44
CA MET A 191 -0.09 -9.39 -10.18
C MET A 191 -1.55 -9.76 -10.38
N THR A 192 -2.14 -10.46 -9.41
CA THR A 192 -3.58 -10.82 -9.46
C THR A 192 -4.46 -9.60 -9.67
N TYR A 193 -4.04 -8.47 -9.15
CA TYR A 193 -4.79 -7.23 -9.20
C TYR A 193 -4.58 -6.41 -10.48
N ASN A 194 -3.49 -6.58 -11.24
CA ASN A 194 -3.16 -5.74 -12.38
C ASN A 194 -3.06 -6.54 -13.69
N GLU A 195 -1.97 -7.25 -13.95
CA GLU A 195 -1.69 -7.86 -15.25
C GLU A 195 -2.64 -9.00 -15.58
N LEU A 196 -3.12 -9.76 -14.59
CA LEU A 196 -4.17 -10.76 -14.80
C LEU A 196 -5.42 -10.09 -15.40
N ALA A 197 -5.82 -8.93 -14.88
CA ALA A 197 -6.94 -8.18 -15.45
C ALA A 197 -6.65 -7.74 -16.89
N GLN A 198 -5.45 -7.23 -17.19
CA GLN A 198 -5.10 -6.81 -18.56
C GLN A 198 -5.29 -7.93 -19.58
N VAL A 199 -4.98 -9.19 -19.23
CA VAL A 199 -5.23 -10.34 -20.10
C VAL A 199 -6.73 -10.58 -20.25
N LEU A 200 -7.48 -10.63 -19.13
CA LEU A 200 -8.93 -10.90 -19.15
C LEU A 200 -9.74 -9.78 -19.83
N GLU A 201 -9.25 -8.54 -19.81
CA GLU A 201 -9.85 -7.36 -20.46
C GLU A 201 -9.57 -7.30 -21.97
N THR A 202 -8.70 -8.19 -22.46
CA THR A 202 -8.32 -8.25 -23.88
C THR A 202 -9.26 -9.16 -24.65
N THR A 203 -9.65 -8.73 -25.85
CA THR A 203 -10.45 -9.55 -26.78
C THR A 203 -9.56 -10.62 -27.42
N ASN A 204 -9.96 -11.88 -27.29
CA ASN A 204 -9.35 -13.01 -28.00
C ASN A 204 -9.66 -12.88 -29.52
N PRO A 205 -8.64 -12.72 -30.39
CA PRO A 205 -8.87 -12.50 -31.82
C PRO A 205 -9.50 -13.70 -32.55
N LYS A 206 -9.42 -14.89 -31.95
CA LYS A 206 -10.02 -16.11 -32.54
C LYS A 206 -11.51 -16.23 -32.28
N THR A 207 -12.00 -15.72 -31.15
CA THR A 207 -13.38 -15.90 -30.71
C THR A 207 -14.20 -14.63 -30.77
N GLY A 208 -13.57 -13.45 -30.83
CA GLY A 208 -14.20 -12.14 -30.71
C GLY A 208 -14.73 -11.81 -29.31
N LYS A 209 -14.48 -12.67 -28.32
CA LYS A 209 -14.88 -12.50 -26.91
C LYS A 209 -13.65 -12.19 -26.04
N LEU A 210 -13.87 -11.63 -24.86
CA LEU A 210 -12.77 -11.48 -23.89
C LEU A 210 -12.17 -12.83 -23.52
N TYR A 211 -10.86 -12.85 -23.25
CA TYR A 211 -10.24 -14.03 -22.63
C TYR A 211 -10.93 -14.36 -21.32
N GLN A 212 -11.07 -15.65 -21.05
CA GLN A 212 -11.74 -16.17 -19.87
C GLN A 212 -10.72 -16.75 -18.88
N PRO A 213 -11.04 -16.84 -17.59
CA PRO A 213 -10.18 -17.54 -16.62
C PRO A 213 -9.86 -18.98 -17.03
N SER A 214 -10.76 -19.64 -17.79
CA SER A 214 -10.55 -20.98 -18.35
C SER A 214 -9.48 -21.06 -19.42
N ASP A 215 -9.08 -19.95 -20.04
CA ASP A 215 -8.06 -19.89 -21.09
C ASP A 215 -6.64 -19.84 -20.51
N ILE A 216 -6.51 -19.58 -19.20
CA ILE A 216 -5.26 -19.22 -18.52
C ILE A 216 -5.01 -20.17 -17.35
N ASN A 217 -3.76 -20.58 -17.11
CA ASN A 217 -3.31 -21.06 -15.83
C ASN A 217 -2.76 -19.86 -15.03
N VAL A 218 -3.17 -19.72 -13.78
CA VAL A 218 -2.63 -18.75 -12.83
C VAL A 218 -1.83 -19.53 -11.80
N ILE A 219 -0.52 -19.42 -11.85
CA ILE A 219 0.41 -20.13 -10.95
C ILE A 219 0.83 -19.13 -9.88
N LYS A 220 0.19 -19.20 -8.71
CA LYS A 220 0.46 -18.27 -7.59
C LYS A 220 1.77 -18.63 -6.89
N MET A 221 2.55 -17.61 -6.53
CA MET A 221 3.78 -17.82 -5.76
C MET A 221 3.51 -18.32 -4.34
N ASP A 222 2.39 -17.94 -3.73
CA ASP A 222 1.93 -18.51 -2.45
C ASP A 222 1.72 -20.02 -2.56
N ASP A 223 1.05 -20.51 -3.62
CA ASP A 223 0.80 -21.93 -3.85
C ASP A 223 2.10 -22.68 -4.21
N ALA A 224 3.05 -22.02 -4.86
CA ALA A 224 4.39 -22.53 -5.10
C ALA A 224 5.26 -22.58 -3.82
N GLY A 225 4.80 -21.94 -2.75
CA GLY A 225 5.49 -21.85 -1.46
C GLY A 225 6.69 -20.92 -1.48
N THR A 226 6.66 -19.89 -2.34
CA THR A 226 7.67 -18.85 -2.46
C THR A 226 7.10 -17.44 -2.42
N GLY A 227 5.80 -17.30 -2.12
CA GLY A 227 5.15 -16.02 -1.87
C GLY A 227 5.82 -15.30 -0.71
N MET A 228 6.13 -14.02 -0.91
CA MET A 228 6.77 -13.12 0.05
C MET A 228 5.83 -11.96 0.39
N LEU A 229 6.14 -11.22 1.45
CA LEU A 229 5.35 -10.07 1.85
C LEU A 229 5.63 -8.87 0.93
N GLU A 230 4.56 -8.33 0.36
CA GLU A 230 4.56 -7.19 -0.54
C GLU A 230 4.08 -5.92 0.19
N ASP A 231 4.22 -4.77 -0.42
CA ASP A 231 3.64 -3.46 -0.03
C ASP A 231 3.58 -3.17 1.49
N GLY A 232 4.74 -3.29 2.13
CA GLY A 232 4.95 -2.85 3.52
C GLY A 232 5.36 -1.38 3.58
N ILE A 233 5.09 -0.74 4.73
CA ILE A 233 5.51 0.63 5.02
C ILE A 233 6.80 0.59 5.82
N PHE A 234 7.79 1.37 5.40
CA PHE A 234 9.06 1.50 6.09
C PHE A 234 9.50 2.96 6.25
N VAL A 235 10.40 3.17 7.19
CA VAL A 235 10.97 4.47 7.57
C VAL A 235 12.47 4.35 7.83
N ARG A 236 13.17 5.48 8.02
CA ARG A 236 14.54 5.45 8.52
C ARG A 236 14.59 5.06 10.00
N GLY A 237 15.58 4.22 10.35
CA GLY A 237 15.78 3.75 11.71
C GLY A 237 16.23 4.84 12.69
N ASP A 238 17.00 5.85 12.25
CA ASP A 238 17.36 7.00 13.07
C ASP A 238 16.15 7.90 13.34
N TRP A 239 15.31 8.12 12.34
CA TRP A 239 14.11 8.94 12.44
C TRP A 239 13.09 8.35 13.43
N ILE A 240 12.83 7.03 13.34
CA ILE A 240 11.80 6.36 14.17
C ILE A 240 12.23 6.16 15.64
N LYS A 241 13.51 6.32 15.97
CA LYS A 241 14.01 6.28 17.36
C LYS A 241 13.60 7.52 18.14
N ASN A 242 13.36 8.64 17.50
CA ASN A 242 12.83 9.84 18.14
C ASN A 242 11.36 9.60 18.51
N LYS A 243 11.00 9.87 19.77
CA LYS A 243 9.63 9.63 20.31
C LYS A 243 8.58 10.48 19.60
N ASP A 244 8.90 11.71 19.23
CA ASP A 244 7.95 12.58 18.52
C ASP A 244 7.70 12.05 17.11
N ASN A 245 8.73 11.56 16.42
CA ASN A 245 8.59 10.94 15.12
C ASN A 245 7.85 9.59 15.19
N ALA A 246 8.05 8.81 16.24
CA ALA A 246 7.27 7.59 16.47
C ALA A 246 5.78 7.91 16.67
N ALA A 247 5.46 9.01 17.39
CA ALA A 247 4.09 9.49 17.52
C ALA A 247 3.52 10.00 16.19
N VAL A 248 4.35 10.62 15.32
CA VAL A 248 3.95 10.96 13.94
C VAL A 248 3.66 9.69 13.14
N ALA A 249 4.53 8.69 13.21
CA ALA A 249 4.33 7.42 12.50
C ALA A 249 3.05 6.72 12.94
N LYS A 250 2.77 6.64 14.24
CA LYS A 250 1.52 6.07 14.76
C LYS A 250 0.29 6.78 14.16
N ARG A 251 0.27 8.12 14.18
CA ARG A 251 -0.85 8.90 13.61
C ARG A 251 -1.01 8.70 12.11
N PHE A 252 0.12 8.60 11.37
CA PHE A 252 0.13 8.33 9.95
C PHE A 252 -0.44 6.93 9.66
N LEU A 253 0.00 5.90 10.39
CA LEU A 253 -0.50 4.53 10.24
C LEU A 253 -1.99 4.44 10.57
N ALA A 254 -2.44 5.00 11.70
CA ALA A 254 -3.84 4.99 12.07
C ALA A 254 -4.74 5.65 11.00
N ALA A 255 -4.33 6.80 10.46
CA ALA A 255 -5.06 7.48 9.39
C ALA A 255 -5.06 6.66 8.07
N SER A 256 -3.91 6.05 7.72
CA SER A 256 -3.79 5.17 6.55
C SER A 256 -4.68 3.94 6.69
N PHE A 257 -4.70 3.30 7.86
CA PHE A 257 -5.54 2.13 8.14
C PHE A 257 -7.04 2.48 8.07
N LYS A 258 -7.44 3.67 8.55
CA LYS A 258 -8.81 4.18 8.32
C LYS A 258 -9.15 4.26 6.83
N GLY A 259 -8.21 4.72 6.02
CA GLY A 259 -8.37 4.76 4.56
C GLY A 259 -8.58 3.37 3.96
N TRP A 260 -7.81 2.37 4.38
CA TRP A 260 -7.96 0.98 3.93
C TRP A 260 -9.27 0.33 4.40
N ILE A 261 -9.66 0.53 5.66
CA ILE A 261 -10.96 0.10 6.20
C ILE A 261 -12.11 0.76 5.40
N TYR A 262 -11.97 2.05 5.10
CA TYR A 262 -12.92 2.76 4.26
C TYR A 262 -13.04 2.13 2.87
N CYS A 263 -11.92 1.84 2.21
CA CYS A 263 -11.89 1.23 0.87
C CYS A 263 -12.44 -0.20 0.85
N ARG A 264 -12.26 -0.98 1.92
CA ARG A 264 -12.93 -2.28 2.06
C ARG A 264 -14.45 -2.15 2.02
N ASN A 265 -14.98 -1.14 2.71
CA ASN A 265 -16.42 -0.95 2.88
C ASN A 265 -17.07 -0.12 1.75
N HIS A 266 -16.27 0.66 1.00
CA HIS A 266 -16.74 1.63 -0.01
C HIS A 266 -15.94 1.51 -1.31
N VAL A 267 -15.86 0.28 -1.89
CA VAL A 267 -15.06 -0.05 -3.08
C VAL A 267 -15.30 0.92 -4.24
N ALA A 268 -16.57 1.22 -4.55
CA ALA A 268 -16.92 2.09 -5.65
C ALA A 268 -16.41 3.54 -5.46
N GLU A 269 -16.52 4.07 -4.24
CA GLU A 269 -16.05 5.42 -3.92
C GLU A 269 -14.51 5.47 -3.91
N CYS A 270 -13.84 4.47 -3.34
CA CYS A 270 -12.38 4.39 -3.41
C CYS A 270 -11.87 4.27 -4.84
N THR A 271 -12.57 3.53 -5.71
CA THR A 271 -12.25 3.51 -7.14
C THR A 271 -12.33 4.91 -7.74
N GLN A 272 -13.36 5.70 -7.42
CA GLN A 272 -13.48 7.09 -7.90
C GLN A 272 -12.36 8.00 -7.35
N ILE A 273 -11.97 7.83 -6.08
CA ILE A 273 -10.84 8.55 -5.49
C ILE A 273 -9.54 8.25 -6.26
N VAL A 274 -9.30 6.98 -6.60
CA VAL A 274 -8.13 6.60 -7.42
C VAL A 274 -8.19 7.26 -8.80
N LEU A 275 -9.33 7.21 -9.48
CA LEU A 275 -9.52 7.82 -10.81
C LEU A 275 -9.34 9.34 -10.79
N LYS A 276 -9.72 10.03 -9.71
CA LYS A 276 -9.47 11.45 -9.52
C LYS A 276 -7.96 11.77 -9.49
N ASN A 277 -7.16 10.87 -8.89
CA ASN A 277 -5.70 11.02 -8.81
C ASN A 277 -4.97 10.46 -10.05
N GLY A 278 -5.64 9.65 -10.87
CA GLY A 278 -5.14 9.08 -12.11
C GLY A 278 -6.20 9.12 -13.22
N PRO A 279 -6.44 10.29 -13.84
CA PRO A 279 -7.59 10.49 -14.73
C PRO A 279 -7.53 9.71 -16.05
N THR A 280 -6.37 9.09 -16.36
CA THR A 280 -6.20 8.24 -17.56
C THR A 280 -6.49 6.76 -17.29
N LEU A 281 -6.76 6.39 -16.04
CA LEU A 281 -7.00 5.01 -15.62
C LEU A 281 -8.41 4.54 -16.03
N GLY A 282 -8.53 3.28 -16.45
CA GLY A 282 -9.82 2.65 -16.77
C GLY A 282 -10.61 2.30 -15.50
N LYS A 283 -11.87 2.70 -15.44
CA LYS A 283 -12.74 2.46 -14.27
C LYS A 283 -12.91 0.97 -13.96
N GLY A 284 -13.15 0.17 -14.99
CA GLY A 284 -13.34 -1.28 -14.83
C GLY A 284 -12.09 -1.94 -14.29
N HIS A 285 -10.92 -1.58 -14.83
CA HIS A 285 -9.63 -2.06 -14.37
C HIS A 285 -9.37 -1.70 -12.89
N GLN A 286 -9.60 -0.44 -12.51
CA GLN A 286 -9.41 -0.02 -11.12
C GLN A 286 -10.43 -0.66 -10.16
N THR A 287 -11.63 -0.98 -10.64
CA THR A 287 -12.62 -1.74 -9.84
C THR A 287 -12.16 -3.18 -9.59
N TRP A 288 -11.65 -3.85 -10.64
CA TRP A 288 -11.02 -5.17 -10.49
C TRP A 288 -9.86 -5.10 -9.50
N MET A 289 -8.96 -4.16 -9.73
CA MET A 289 -7.78 -3.99 -8.90
C MET A 289 -8.15 -3.76 -7.43
N MET A 290 -9.11 -2.89 -7.13
CA MET A 290 -9.57 -2.63 -5.76
C MET A 290 -10.08 -3.90 -5.08
N ASN A 291 -10.79 -4.74 -5.83
CA ASN A 291 -11.32 -6.01 -5.33
C ASN A 291 -10.21 -7.02 -5.01
N GLU A 292 -9.22 -7.16 -5.89
CA GLU A 292 -8.08 -8.05 -5.66
C GLU A 292 -7.20 -7.56 -4.50
N ILE A 293 -6.93 -6.25 -4.43
CA ILE A 293 -6.15 -5.65 -3.35
C ILE A 293 -6.83 -5.87 -1.99
N ASN A 294 -8.14 -5.68 -1.91
CA ASN A 294 -8.86 -5.98 -0.67
C ASN A 294 -8.64 -7.44 -0.23
N ALA A 295 -8.56 -8.38 -1.17
CA ALA A 295 -8.28 -9.79 -0.84
C ALA A 295 -6.83 -10.05 -0.40
N LEU A 296 -5.88 -9.17 -0.72
CA LEU A 296 -4.51 -9.24 -0.20
C LEU A 296 -4.40 -8.62 1.20
N VAL A 297 -5.23 -7.63 1.51
CA VAL A 297 -5.25 -6.96 2.81
C VAL A 297 -6.13 -7.73 3.82
N TRP A 298 -7.32 -8.16 3.41
CA TRP A 298 -8.34 -8.74 4.28
C TRP A 298 -8.57 -10.24 4.06
N PRO A 299 -8.91 -11.01 5.11
CA PRO A 299 -8.85 -10.63 6.52
C PRO A 299 -7.40 -10.44 7.01
N ALA A 300 -7.22 -9.57 8.01
CA ALA A 300 -5.97 -9.31 8.71
C ALA A 300 -6.12 -9.76 10.18
N PRO A 301 -5.82 -11.01 10.52
CA PRO A 301 -6.15 -11.58 11.85
C PRO A 301 -5.51 -10.83 13.02
N ASP A 302 -4.31 -10.29 12.83
CA ASP A 302 -3.56 -9.53 13.84
C ASP A 302 -3.91 -8.04 13.82
N GLY A 303 -4.83 -7.61 12.93
CA GLY A 303 -5.15 -6.22 12.62
C GLY A 303 -4.39 -5.70 11.41
N ILE A 304 -5.03 -4.79 10.66
CA ILE A 304 -4.43 -4.21 9.46
C ILE A 304 -3.07 -3.59 9.75
N GLY A 305 -2.08 -3.93 8.95
CA GLY A 305 -0.73 -3.38 9.02
C GLY A 305 0.15 -3.98 10.13
N VAL A 306 -0.38 -4.80 11.02
CA VAL A 306 0.43 -5.50 12.01
C VAL A 306 1.22 -6.63 11.33
N MET A 307 2.54 -6.63 11.54
CA MET A 307 3.43 -7.62 10.96
C MET A 307 3.18 -8.99 11.59
N ASN A 308 2.72 -9.95 10.81
CA ASN A 308 2.67 -11.34 11.23
C ASN A 308 4.09 -11.94 11.25
N LYS A 309 4.55 -12.34 12.43
CA LYS A 309 5.93 -12.84 12.59
C LYS A 309 6.22 -14.09 11.75
N ALA A 310 5.28 -15.01 11.63
CA ALA A 310 5.49 -16.22 10.85
C ALA A 310 5.62 -15.91 9.35
N ALA A 311 4.85 -14.95 8.84
CA ALA A 311 4.95 -14.49 7.46
C ALA A 311 6.24 -13.71 7.21
N TYR A 312 6.70 -12.90 8.19
CA TYR A 312 7.99 -12.23 8.14
C TYR A 312 9.15 -13.24 8.08
N ASP A 313 9.17 -14.20 9.01
CA ASP A 313 10.22 -15.21 9.09
C ASP A 313 10.26 -16.08 7.82
N ARG A 314 9.10 -16.44 7.27
CA ARG A 314 8.99 -17.15 5.99
C ARG A 314 9.57 -16.33 4.84
N THR A 315 9.21 -15.04 4.74
CA THR A 315 9.75 -14.14 3.71
C THR A 315 11.26 -14.01 3.83
N ALA A 316 11.80 -13.81 5.05
CA ALA A 316 13.23 -13.72 5.30
C ALA A 316 13.96 -15.02 4.94
N LYS A 317 13.36 -16.16 5.31
CA LYS A 317 13.94 -17.48 4.98
C LYS A 317 13.97 -17.71 3.47
N ILE A 318 12.89 -17.45 2.75
CA ILE A 318 12.85 -17.59 1.29
C ILE A 318 13.89 -16.66 0.65
N ALA A 319 13.94 -15.38 1.08
CA ALA A 319 14.91 -14.41 0.57
C ALA A 319 16.37 -14.88 0.79
N GLN A 320 16.66 -15.54 1.92
CA GLN A 320 17.98 -16.07 2.21
C GLN A 320 18.28 -17.37 1.46
N ASP A 321 17.37 -18.35 1.48
CA ASP A 321 17.54 -19.65 0.85
C ASP A 321 17.78 -19.54 -0.66
N PHE A 322 17.18 -18.53 -1.28
CA PHE A 322 17.25 -18.31 -2.73
C PHE A 322 18.09 -17.09 -3.14
N GLY A 323 18.96 -16.61 -2.25
CA GLY A 323 20.06 -15.71 -2.58
C GLY A 323 19.68 -14.25 -2.80
N VAL A 324 18.47 -13.82 -2.42
CA VAL A 324 18.09 -12.38 -2.40
C VAL A 324 18.91 -11.64 -1.36
N ILE A 325 19.14 -12.30 -0.21
CA ILE A 325 20.04 -11.85 0.86
C ILE A 325 20.98 -12.99 1.28
N LYS A 326 22.16 -12.65 1.79
CA LYS A 326 23.16 -13.61 2.26
C LYS A 326 23.00 -13.97 3.73
N LYS A 327 22.41 -13.06 4.51
CA LYS A 327 22.24 -13.18 5.96
C LYS A 327 20.80 -12.87 6.36
N ALA A 328 20.31 -13.58 7.38
CA ALA A 328 19.00 -13.25 7.96
C ALA A 328 18.95 -11.79 8.40
N PRO A 329 17.81 -11.11 8.21
CA PRO A 329 17.62 -9.74 8.66
C PRO A 329 17.85 -9.63 10.18
N SER A 330 18.45 -8.53 10.62
CA SER A 330 18.65 -8.28 12.06
C SER A 330 17.31 -7.99 12.75
N ALA A 331 17.26 -8.21 14.07
CA ALA A 331 16.03 -8.05 14.85
C ALA A 331 15.42 -6.64 14.80
N ASP A 332 16.22 -5.62 14.47
CA ASP A 332 15.79 -4.24 14.30
C ASP A 332 15.28 -3.90 12.87
N ALA A 333 15.12 -4.92 12.02
CA ALA A 333 14.64 -4.71 10.64
C ALA A 333 13.15 -4.37 10.58
N TYR A 334 12.38 -4.67 11.62
CA TYR A 334 10.98 -4.31 11.72
C TYR A 334 10.57 -3.96 13.16
N ARG A 335 9.47 -3.22 13.29
CA ARG A 335 8.80 -2.90 14.55
C ARG A 335 7.31 -3.10 14.38
N THR A 336 6.70 -3.85 15.28
CA THR A 336 5.24 -4.09 15.29
C THR A 336 4.49 -3.13 16.21
N ASP A 337 5.17 -2.61 17.24
CA ASP A 337 4.55 -1.78 18.28
C ASP A 337 3.81 -0.57 17.74
N ILE A 338 4.34 0.11 16.71
CA ILE A 338 3.73 1.32 16.15
C ILE A 338 2.43 0.99 15.41
N ALA A 339 2.43 -0.09 14.61
CA ALA A 339 1.22 -0.55 13.92
C ALA A 339 0.20 -1.11 14.93
N GLN A 340 0.66 -1.83 15.96
CA GLN A 340 -0.21 -2.34 17.02
C GLN A 340 -0.88 -1.20 17.77
N ASP A 341 -0.14 -0.19 18.21
CA ASP A 341 -0.69 1.00 18.87
C ASP A 341 -1.73 1.74 18.02
N ALA A 342 -1.53 1.76 16.69
CA ALA A 342 -2.48 2.36 15.75
C ALA A 342 -3.76 1.52 15.63
N VAL A 343 -3.62 0.20 15.56
CA VAL A 343 -4.73 -0.77 15.50
C VAL A 343 -5.54 -0.74 16.81
N ASP A 344 -4.87 -0.71 17.96
CA ASP A 344 -5.52 -0.65 19.27
C ASP A 344 -6.37 0.62 19.43
N GLU A 345 -5.84 1.78 18.98
CA GLU A 345 -6.57 3.05 18.96
C GLU A 345 -7.81 2.98 18.07
N LEU A 346 -7.68 2.38 16.88
CA LEU A 346 -8.78 2.23 15.93
C LEU A 346 -9.85 1.26 16.46
N SER A 347 -9.44 0.13 17.02
CA SER A 347 -10.32 -0.86 17.62
C SER A 347 -11.08 -0.26 18.81
N ALA A 348 -10.40 0.50 19.68
CA ALA A 348 -11.03 1.22 20.78
C ALA A 348 -12.07 2.26 20.30
N SER A 349 -11.93 2.78 19.09
CA SER A 349 -12.92 3.67 18.45
C SER A 349 -14.06 2.93 17.75
N GLY A 350 -14.10 1.58 17.82
CA GLY A 350 -15.13 0.73 17.22
C GLY A 350 -14.88 0.38 15.74
N ALA A 351 -13.65 0.62 15.21
CA ALA A 351 -13.33 0.24 13.84
C ALA A 351 -13.06 -1.28 13.74
N ASP A 352 -13.61 -1.93 12.71
CA ASP A 352 -13.28 -3.32 12.37
C ASP A 352 -11.90 -3.37 11.68
N VAL A 353 -10.87 -3.54 12.48
CA VAL A 353 -9.46 -3.57 12.05
C VAL A 353 -9.02 -4.92 11.48
N ASN A 354 -9.80 -5.97 11.65
CA ASN A 354 -9.48 -7.32 11.21
C ASN A 354 -10.15 -7.70 9.89
N GLY A 355 -11.35 -7.17 9.62
CA GLY A 355 -12.14 -7.53 8.46
C GLY A 355 -12.43 -9.02 8.38
N SER A 356 -12.72 -9.68 9.52
CA SER A 356 -12.88 -11.14 9.61
C SER A 356 -14.02 -11.67 8.73
N ASP A 357 -15.05 -10.85 8.52
CA ASP A 357 -16.22 -11.20 7.70
C ASP A 357 -16.04 -10.79 6.22
N TYR A 358 -14.84 -10.30 5.83
CA TYR A 358 -14.62 -9.91 4.45
C TYR A 358 -14.74 -11.09 3.51
N GLN A 359 -15.62 -10.94 2.52
CA GLN A 359 -15.78 -11.89 1.41
C GLN A 359 -15.45 -11.16 0.12
N LYS A 360 -14.52 -11.70 -0.66
CA LYS A 360 -14.15 -11.14 -1.96
C LYS A 360 -15.34 -11.21 -2.92
N PRO A 361 -15.93 -10.07 -3.34
CA PRO A 361 -17.05 -10.10 -4.28
C PRO A 361 -16.57 -10.49 -5.70
N ALA A 362 -17.50 -11.01 -6.50
CA ALA A 362 -17.24 -11.19 -7.93
C ALA A 362 -17.29 -9.84 -8.64
N VAL A 363 -16.28 -9.56 -9.45
CA VAL A 363 -16.21 -8.34 -10.28
C VAL A 363 -16.26 -8.72 -11.75
N LYS A 364 -17.13 -8.05 -12.50
CA LYS A 364 -17.22 -8.24 -13.95
C LYS A 364 -16.03 -7.56 -14.64
N VAL A 365 -15.31 -8.33 -15.42
CA VAL A 365 -14.28 -7.79 -16.31
C VAL A 365 -14.92 -7.01 -17.45
N THR A 366 -14.38 -5.85 -17.78
CA THR A 366 -14.86 -4.99 -18.85
C THR A 366 -13.81 -4.90 -19.97
N PRO A 367 -14.23 -4.76 -21.23
CA PRO A 367 -13.27 -4.64 -22.33
C PRO A 367 -12.32 -3.44 -22.12
N LYS A 368 -11.01 -3.69 -22.21
CA LYS A 368 -9.95 -2.67 -22.01
C LYS A 368 -10.00 -1.98 -20.64
N GLY A 369 -10.68 -2.58 -19.65
CA GLY A 369 -10.82 -2.00 -18.32
C GLY A 369 -11.69 -0.75 -18.25
N ALA A 370 -12.57 -0.52 -19.22
CA ALA A 370 -13.38 0.69 -19.33
C ALA A 370 -14.54 0.75 -18.31
#